data_e591515df566840b2999a6eab66fac55
#
_entry.id   e591515df566840b2999a6eab66fac55
#
_cell.length_a   1.000
_cell.length_b   1.000
_cell.length_c   1.000
_cell.angle_alpha   90.00
_cell.angle_beta   90.00
_cell.angle_gamma   90.00
#
_symmetry.space_group_name_H-M   'P 1'
#
loop_
_entity.id
_entity.type
_entity.pdbx_description
1 polymer ?
#
loop_
_entity_poly.entity_id
_entity_poly.type
_entity_poly.pdbx_seq_one_letter_code
_entity_poly.pdbx_strand_id
1 'polypeptide(L)'
;MSKKIVPPFTENELFVTADKSKIFIEGTPINIDSCYCRVEFLVRHTGREMDVALFTFFDKSAYEKSPNTPLVTNLNKFMVRVELDGWRQLCVQTALHFMKEKLIQDGYKVE
;
A
#
# COMPACT_ATOMS: atom_id res chain seq x y z
N MET A 1 -10.98 -8.83 30.95
CA MET A 1 -11.34 -8.26 29.71
C MET A 1 -10.30 -8.60 28.67
N SER A 2 -10.80 -9.00 27.63
CA SER A 2 -9.93 -9.32 26.56
C SER A 2 -9.33 -8.05 26.07
N LYS A 3 -8.07 -7.96 26.18
CA LYS A 3 -7.39 -6.87 25.60
C LYS A 3 -7.58 -6.91 24.12
N LYS A 4 -8.23 -5.94 23.62
CA LYS A 4 -8.35 -5.86 22.21
C LYS A 4 -6.99 -5.58 21.63
N ILE A 5 -6.53 -6.51 20.88
CA ILE A 5 -5.28 -6.30 20.16
C ILE A 5 -5.59 -5.32 19.08
N VAL A 6 -5.09 -4.13 19.24
CA VAL A 6 -5.14 -3.19 18.14
C VAL A 6 -4.23 -3.75 17.09
N PRO A 7 -4.77 -4.18 15.98
CA PRO A 7 -3.93 -4.82 15.00
C PRO A 7 -2.88 -3.85 14.51
N PRO A 8 -1.64 -4.27 14.51
CA PRO A 8 -0.60 -3.39 13.99
C PRO A 8 -0.76 -3.07 12.52
N PHE A 9 -1.73 -3.68 11.87
CA PHE A 9 -1.93 -3.42 10.46
C PHE A 9 -2.57 -2.08 10.16
N THR A 10 -3.05 -1.35 11.16
CA THR A 10 -3.44 0.04 10.92
C THR A 10 -2.24 0.88 10.55
N GLU A 11 -1.05 0.40 10.86
CA GLU A 11 0.18 1.10 10.49
C GLU A 11 0.53 0.96 9.03
N ASN A 12 -0.06 0.00 8.34
CA ASN A 12 0.26 -0.21 6.92
C ASN A 12 -0.85 0.23 5.98
N GLU A 13 -1.73 1.13 6.44
CA GLU A 13 -2.78 1.65 5.57
C GLU A 13 -2.38 3.00 4.98
N LEU A 14 -2.86 3.22 3.77
CA LEU A 14 -2.69 4.47 3.06
C LEU A 14 -4.02 4.85 2.43
N PHE A 15 -4.31 6.15 2.44
CA PHE A 15 -5.43 6.68 1.69
C PHE A 15 -4.87 7.44 0.51
N VAL A 16 -5.17 6.97 -0.69
CA VAL A 16 -4.60 7.50 -1.92
C VAL A 16 -5.68 8.22 -2.71
N THR A 17 -5.37 9.44 -3.11
CA THR A 17 -6.27 10.27 -3.91
C THR A 17 -5.58 10.57 -5.24
N ALA A 18 -6.35 10.48 -6.30
CA ALA A 18 -5.86 10.84 -7.62
C ALA A 18 -5.79 12.37 -7.70
N ASP A 19 -4.59 12.90 -7.66
CA ASP A 19 -4.38 14.34 -7.76
C ASP A 19 -4.09 14.74 -9.21
N LYS A 20 -2.95 14.31 -9.72
CA LYS A 20 -2.55 14.58 -11.11
C LYS A 20 -2.58 13.34 -11.97
N SER A 21 -2.69 12.20 -11.34
CA SER A 21 -2.78 10.90 -12.02
C SER A 21 -4.17 10.35 -11.85
N LYS A 22 -4.43 9.21 -12.47
CA LYS A 22 -5.74 8.57 -12.40
C LYS A 22 -5.63 7.23 -11.71
N ILE A 23 -6.69 6.86 -11.00
CA ILE A 23 -6.84 5.52 -10.45
C ILE A 23 -7.95 4.85 -11.24
N PHE A 24 -7.63 3.79 -11.94
CA PHE A 24 -8.63 3.08 -12.73
C PHE A 24 -8.61 1.59 -12.43
N ILE A 25 -9.79 1.00 -12.52
CA ILE A 25 -9.94 -0.44 -12.29
C ILE A 25 -9.64 -1.15 -13.60
N GLU A 26 -8.68 -2.04 -13.59
CA GLU A 26 -8.23 -2.71 -14.81
C GLU A 26 -9.33 -3.55 -15.41
N GLY A 27 -9.38 -3.55 -16.74
CA GLY A 27 -10.39 -4.28 -17.47
C GLY A 27 -11.75 -3.59 -17.54
N THR A 28 -11.86 -2.38 -17.00
CA THR A 28 -13.12 -1.61 -17.02
C THR A 28 -12.82 -0.16 -17.39
N PRO A 29 -13.85 0.59 -17.81
CA PRO A 29 -13.69 2.03 -18.03
C PRO A 29 -13.85 2.84 -16.74
N ILE A 30 -13.88 2.20 -15.59
CA ILE A 30 -14.18 2.87 -14.32
C ILE A 30 -12.93 3.51 -13.74
N ASN A 31 -13.05 4.81 -13.46
CA ASN A 31 -12.04 5.59 -12.73
C ASN A 31 -12.58 5.90 -11.34
N ILE A 32 -11.70 5.92 -10.35
CA ILE A 32 -12.06 6.31 -8.99
C ILE A 32 -11.15 7.43 -8.55
N ASP A 33 -11.67 8.30 -7.70
CA ASP A 33 -10.93 9.47 -7.24
C ASP A 33 -10.04 9.18 -6.05
N SER A 34 -10.42 8.20 -5.26
CA SER A 34 -9.66 7.83 -4.07
C SER A 34 -9.88 6.37 -3.74
N CYS A 35 -8.97 5.81 -2.98
CA CYS A 35 -9.09 4.43 -2.54
C CYS A 35 -8.34 4.24 -1.22
N TYR A 36 -8.66 3.14 -0.56
CA TYR A 36 -7.99 2.70 0.64
C TYR A 36 -6.98 1.62 0.24
N CYS A 37 -5.77 1.74 0.73
CA CYS A 37 -4.70 0.82 0.34
C CYS A 37 -4.04 0.19 1.55
N ARG A 38 -3.57 -1.03 1.35
CA ARG A 38 -2.75 -1.72 2.33
C ARG A 38 -1.38 -1.95 1.72
N VAL A 39 -0.35 -1.71 2.52
CA VAL A 39 1.02 -1.92 2.09
C VAL A 39 1.53 -3.21 2.71
N GLU A 40 2.09 -4.07 1.88
CA GLU A 40 2.70 -5.30 2.36
C GLU A 40 4.13 -5.37 1.84
N PHE A 41 4.96 -6.07 2.55
CA PHE A 41 6.34 -6.22 2.10
C PHE A 41 6.83 -7.64 2.36
N LEU A 42 7.76 -8.06 1.52
CA LEU A 42 8.38 -9.36 1.61
C LEU A 42 9.89 -9.16 1.68
N VAL A 43 10.49 -9.68 2.73
CA VAL A 43 11.94 -9.60 2.88
C VAL A 43 12.58 -10.69 2.03
N ARG A 44 13.55 -10.30 1.23
CA ARG A 44 14.27 -11.28 0.40
C ARG A 44 15.23 -12.08 1.26
N HIS A 45 15.60 -13.23 0.74
CA HIS A 45 16.44 -14.18 1.49
C HIS A 45 17.79 -13.61 1.93
N THR A 46 18.25 -12.57 1.27
CA THR A 46 19.51 -11.91 1.67
C THR A 46 19.38 -11.15 2.98
N GLY A 47 18.14 -10.83 3.38
CA GLY A 47 17.90 -10.01 4.55
C GLY A 47 18.23 -8.54 4.39
N ARG A 48 18.60 -8.12 3.19
CA ARG A 48 19.01 -6.73 2.91
C ARG A 48 18.06 -5.99 2.02
N GLU A 49 17.12 -6.70 1.44
CA GLU A 49 16.17 -6.10 0.52
C GLU A 49 14.77 -6.53 0.88
N MET A 50 13.82 -5.67 0.57
CA MET A 50 12.42 -6.05 0.65
C MET A 50 11.69 -5.54 -0.57
N ASP A 51 10.70 -6.29 -0.99
CA ASP A 51 9.79 -5.88 -2.05
C ASP A 51 8.52 -5.39 -1.39
N VAL A 52 8.10 -4.19 -1.75
CA VAL A 52 6.92 -3.55 -1.18
C VAL A 52 5.82 -3.51 -2.23
N ALA A 53 4.65 -3.98 -1.87
CA ALA A 53 3.51 -4.04 -2.77
C ALA A 53 2.32 -3.29 -2.20
N LEU A 54 1.43 -2.85 -3.09
CA LEU A 54 0.25 -2.08 -2.72
C LEU A 54 -0.98 -2.86 -3.12
N PHE A 55 -1.92 -3.00 -2.18
CA PHE A 55 -3.21 -3.62 -2.43
C PHE A 55 -4.29 -2.58 -2.23
N THR A 56 -5.21 -2.48 -3.18
CA THR A 56 -6.21 -1.42 -3.20
C THR A 56 -7.60 -1.96 -2.90
N PHE A 57 -8.40 -1.13 -2.24
CA PHE A 57 -9.80 -1.40 -1.93
C PHE A 57 -10.57 -0.10 -2.14
N PHE A 58 -11.86 -0.19 -2.37
CA PHE A 58 -12.67 1.03 -2.53
C PHE A 58 -12.58 1.93 -1.32
N ASP A 59 -12.71 1.34 -0.13
CA ASP A 59 -12.61 2.06 1.13
C ASP A 59 -12.25 1.06 2.23
N LYS A 60 -12.11 1.56 3.43
CA LYS A 60 -11.76 0.72 4.58
C LYS A 60 -12.83 -0.31 4.88
N SER A 61 -14.09 0.04 4.69
CA SER A 61 -15.19 -0.88 4.90
C SER A 61 -15.12 -2.07 3.95
N ALA A 62 -14.79 -1.82 2.69
CA ALA A 62 -14.62 -2.88 1.70
C ALA A 62 -13.49 -3.82 2.10
N TYR A 63 -12.40 -3.27 2.60
CA TYR A 63 -11.30 -4.08 3.10
C TYR A 63 -11.74 -4.96 4.28
N GLU A 64 -12.47 -4.38 5.21
CA GLU A 64 -12.91 -5.12 6.39
C GLU A 64 -13.85 -6.27 6.05
N LYS A 65 -14.68 -6.07 5.03
CA LYS A 65 -15.61 -7.11 4.59
C LYS A 65 -14.93 -8.22 3.80
N SER A 66 -13.96 -7.87 2.98
CA SER A 66 -13.33 -8.82 2.07
C SER A 66 -11.83 -8.52 1.94
N PRO A 67 -11.06 -8.73 3.00
CA PRO A 67 -9.64 -8.37 2.99
C PRO A 67 -8.80 -9.18 1.99
N ASN A 68 -9.32 -10.33 1.55
CA ASN A 68 -8.60 -11.18 0.62
C ASN A 68 -9.00 -10.94 -0.83
N THR A 69 -9.81 -9.91 -1.09
CA THR A 69 -10.32 -9.63 -2.43
C THR A 69 -10.07 -8.18 -2.80
N PRO A 70 -8.80 -7.78 -3.00
CA PRO A 70 -8.50 -6.41 -3.39
C PRO A 70 -8.96 -6.12 -4.81
N LEU A 71 -9.16 -4.85 -5.08
CA LEU A 71 -9.40 -4.39 -6.44
C LEU A 71 -8.13 -4.52 -7.26
N VAL A 72 -8.28 -4.83 -8.53
CA VAL A 72 -7.17 -4.81 -9.47
C VAL A 72 -7.18 -3.44 -10.14
N THR A 73 -6.24 -2.61 -9.75
CA THR A 73 -6.13 -1.24 -10.27
C THR A 73 -4.72 -1.01 -10.80
N ASN A 74 -4.53 0.13 -11.43
CA ASN A 74 -3.18 0.51 -11.87
C ASN A 74 -2.22 0.67 -10.71
N LEU A 75 -2.72 0.92 -9.50
CA LEU A 75 -1.85 1.05 -8.32
C LEU A 75 -1.24 -0.28 -7.90
N ASN A 76 -1.85 -1.39 -8.23
CA ASN A 76 -1.32 -2.69 -7.88
C ASN A 76 -0.01 -3.01 -8.61
N LYS A 77 0.31 -2.24 -9.62
CA LYS A 77 1.58 -2.39 -10.34
C LYS A 77 2.73 -1.67 -9.67
N PHE A 78 2.42 -0.90 -8.63
CA PHE A 78 3.44 -0.17 -7.91
C PHE A 78 4.18 -1.14 -7.01
N MET A 79 5.37 -1.49 -7.41
CA MET A 79 6.26 -2.29 -6.60
C MET A 79 7.52 -1.50 -6.37
N VAL A 80 7.94 -1.47 -5.12
CA VAL A 80 9.15 -0.76 -4.74
C VAL A 80 10.10 -1.76 -4.12
N ARG A 81 11.30 -1.84 -4.66
CA ARG A 81 12.36 -2.63 -4.03
C ARG A 81 13.19 -1.70 -3.19
N VAL A 82 13.28 -2.02 -1.92
CA VAL A 82 14.06 -1.23 -0.97
C VAL A 82 15.28 -2.01 -0.59
N GLU A 83 16.45 -1.44 -0.86
CA GLU A 83 17.71 -1.99 -0.38
C GLU A 83 18.01 -1.33 0.95
N LEU A 84 18.34 -2.14 1.93
CA LEU A 84 18.62 -1.62 3.24
C LEU A 84 20.10 -1.55 3.49
N ASP A 85 20.51 -0.39 3.90
CA ASP A 85 21.88 -0.07 4.13
C ASP A 85 22.07 0.07 5.63
N GLY A 86 22.70 -0.92 6.21
CA GLY A 86 23.21 -0.86 7.57
C GLY A 86 22.18 -0.75 8.68
N TRP A 87 21.56 0.39 8.82
CA TRP A 87 20.80 0.71 10.02
C TRP A 87 19.29 0.73 9.83
N ARG A 88 18.81 0.65 8.61
CA ARG A 88 17.37 0.65 8.36
C ARG A 88 16.78 -0.70 8.70
N GLN A 89 15.66 -0.66 9.38
CA GLN A 89 14.97 -1.89 9.71
C GLN A 89 14.01 -2.28 8.58
N LEU A 90 13.90 -3.58 8.37
CA LEU A 90 12.92 -4.14 7.46
C LEU A 90 11.59 -4.19 8.21
N CYS A 91 10.87 -3.10 8.18
CA CYS A 91 9.64 -2.98 8.95
C CYS A 91 8.57 -2.25 8.15
N VAL A 92 7.36 -2.26 8.68
CA VAL A 92 6.22 -1.66 8.01
C VAL A 92 6.39 -0.17 7.81
N GLN A 93 7.02 0.54 8.74
CA GLN A 93 7.24 1.98 8.61
C GLN A 93 8.13 2.30 7.43
N THR A 94 9.17 1.50 7.22
CA THR A 94 10.06 1.69 6.08
C THR A 94 9.33 1.42 4.78
N ALA A 95 8.52 0.35 4.75
CA ALA A 95 7.72 0.02 3.59
C ALA A 95 6.74 1.15 3.24
N LEU A 96 6.05 1.67 4.25
CA LEU A 96 5.13 2.79 4.06
C LEU A 96 5.83 4.02 3.51
N HIS A 97 6.97 4.35 4.08
CA HIS A 97 7.72 5.53 3.66
C HIS A 97 8.06 5.49 2.18
N PHE A 98 8.63 4.40 1.73
CA PHE A 98 9.06 4.28 0.34
C PHE A 98 7.87 4.19 -0.61
N MET A 99 6.79 3.51 -0.21
CA MET A 99 5.59 3.46 -1.03
C MET A 99 4.94 4.83 -1.16
N LYS A 100 4.87 5.60 -0.07
CA LYS A 100 4.36 6.96 -0.12
C LYS A 100 5.15 7.82 -1.08
N GLU A 101 6.47 7.76 -0.99
CA GLU A 101 7.31 8.55 -1.88
C GLU A 101 7.08 8.18 -3.33
N LYS A 102 6.96 6.89 -3.62
CA LYS A 102 6.72 6.43 -4.98
C LYS A 102 5.40 6.97 -5.52
N LEU A 103 4.35 6.88 -4.72
CA LEU A 103 3.04 7.38 -5.13
C LEU A 103 3.06 8.89 -5.37
N ILE A 104 3.69 9.63 -4.48
CA ILE A 104 3.79 11.09 -4.62
C ILE A 104 4.56 11.46 -5.88
N GLN A 105 5.64 10.76 -6.16
CA GLN A 105 6.41 10.99 -7.38
C GLN A 105 5.58 10.77 -8.64
N ASP A 106 4.64 9.84 -8.58
CA ASP A 106 3.81 9.50 -9.72
C ASP A 106 2.54 10.34 -9.81
N GLY A 107 2.40 11.35 -8.94
CA GLY A 107 1.32 12.33 -9.05
C GLY A 107 0.10 12.04 -8.19
N TYR A 108 0.21 11.14 -7.22
CA TYR A 108 -0.89 10.85 -6.30
C TYR A 108 -0.71 11.61 -5.01
N LYS A 109 -1.84 11.88 -4.35
CA LYS A 109 -1.84 12.45 -3.02
C LYS A 109 -2.05 11.31 -2.03
N VAL A 110 -1.26 11.30 -0.97
CA VAL A 110 -1.28 10.21 0.02
C VAL A 110 -1.44 10.79 1.41
N GLU A 111 -2.34 10.21 2.16
CA GLU A 111 -2.50 10.55 3.56
C GLU A 111 -2.13 9.40 4.48
#